data_4657a1a63c490e6bd2fdbc5b12b07ef6
#
_entry.id   4657a1a63c490e6bd2fdbc5b12b07ef6
#
_cell.length_a   1.000
_cell.length_b   1.000
_cell.length_c   1.000
_cell.angle_alpha   90.00
_cell.angle_beta   90.00
_cell.angle_gamma   90.00
#
_symmetry.space_group_name_H-M   'P 1'
#
loop_
_entity.id
_entity.type
_entity.pdbx_description
1 polymer ?
#
loop_
_entity_poly.entity_id
_entity_poly.type
_entity_poly.pdbx_seq_one_letter_code
_entity_poly.pdbx_strand_id
1 'polypeptide(L)'
;MLFRSPQDLINTYGADTARLFVMFASPPEQTLEWNDAAVEGAHRFLKRVWGFAAKHTELLKAGGSDFATLSAPAKALRREVHLVLKQVSADYERMQYNTVVSGCMKLLNALEGFKPDGSAGDPAVLREGYSVLLRSLYPACPHITHGLWTELGYAAALGDLLDAPWPQVDEAALVQDEIELVLQINGKLRGAVKVPASADKAAIEAAAVAALADPELQKFTEGKPPKKVVVVPGRLVNVVV
;
A
#
# COMPACT_ATOMS: atom_id res chain seq x y z
N MET A 1 10.65 17.08 -32.66
CA MET A 1 10.02 17.16 -31.33
C MET A 1 9.71 18.61 -31.03
N LEU A 2 8.46 19.00 -31.02
CA LEU A 2 8.07 20.39 -30.67
C LEU A 2 8.32 20.57 -29.18
N PHE A 3 9.20 21.49 -28.84
CA PHE A 3 9.46 21.88 -27.45
C PHE A 3 8.17 22.50 -26.90
N ARG A 4 7.42 21.74 -26.11
CA ARG A 4 6.25 22.28 -25.41
C ARG A 4 6.73 23.13 -24.24
N SER A 5 6.22 24.35 -24.15
CA SER A 5 6.51 25.18 -22.98
C SER A 5 5.83 24.58 -21.73
N PRO A 6 6.37 24.81 -20.51
CA PRO A 6 5.67 24.45 -19.28
C PRO A 6 4.23 24.98 -19.22
N GLN A 7 4.00 26.14 -19.85
CA GLN A 7 2.67 26.78 -19.90
C GLN A 7 1.68 25.94 -20.72
N ASP A 8 2.10 25.36 -21.85
CA ASP A 8 1.22 24.50 -22.66
C ASP A 8 0.82 23.24 -21.89
N LEU A 9 1.74 22.68 -21.11
CA LEU A 9 1.49 21.54 -20.24
C LEU A 9 0.48 21.90 -19.14
N ILE A 10 0.68 23.03 -18.47
CA ILE A 10 -0.21 23.52 -17.42
C ILE A 10 -1.61 23.79 -17.98
N ASN A 11 -1.70 24.41 -19.15
CA ASN A 11 -2.98 24.71 -19.81
C ASN A 11 -3.74 23.45 -20.21
N THR A 12 -3.02 22.37 -20.57
CA THR A 12 -3.64 21.12 -21.05
C THR A 12 -3.98 20.16 -19.89
N TYR A 13 -3.08 20.02 -18.93
CA TYR A 13 -3.15 18.97 -17.90
C TYR A 13 -3.25 19.49 -16.47
N GLY A 14 -3.06 20.81 -16.27
CA GLY A 14 -3.02 21.44 -14.95
C GLY A 14 -1.62 21.44 -14.30
N ALA A 15 -1.44 22.38 -13.37
CA ALA A 15 -0.16 22.58 -12.69
C ALA A 15 0.29 21.37 -11.88
N ASP A 16 -0.62 20.71 -11.17
CA ASP A 16 -0.29 19.53 -10.35
C ASP A 16 0.20 18.37 -11.21
N THR A 17 -0.35 18.18 -12.42
CA THR A 17 0.15 17.16 -13.35
C THR A 17 1.58 17.46 -13.80
N ALA A 18 1.87 18.73 -14.11
CA ALA A 18 3.21 19.14 -14.50
C ALA A 18 4.22 18.91 -13.38
N ARG A 19 3.87 19.30 -12.15
CA ARG A 19 4.71 19.11 -10.95
C ARG A 19 4.94 17.62 -10.67
N LEU A 20 3.88 16.83 -10.71
CA LEU A 20 3.94 15.38 -10.47
C LEU A 20 4.82 14.68 -11.51
N PHE A 21 4.68 15.03 -12.78
CA PHE A 21 5.52 14.49 -13.84
C PHE A 21 7.01 14.78 -13.57
N VAL A 22 7.37 16.01 -13.23
CA VAL A 22 8.78 16.38 -12.96
C VAL A 22 9.33 15.57 -11.78
N MET A 23 8.55 15.44 -10.70
CA MET A 23 9.01 14.70 -9.51
C MET A 23 9.07 13.19 -9.72
N PHE A 24 8.25 12.64 -10.63
CA PHE A 24 8.17 11.20 -10.86
C PHE A 24 9.15 10.71 -11.92
N ALA A 25 9.42 11.50 -12.95
CA ALA A 25 10.08 11.05 -14.17
C ALA A 25 11.56 10.67 -13.96
N SER A 26 12.24 11.31 -13.01
CA SER A 26 13.67 11.07 -12.78
C SER A 26 14.09 11.42 -11.35
N PRO A 27 15.05 10.68 -10.77
CA PRO A 27 15.72 11.13 -9.54
C PRO A 27 16.40 12.49 -9.77
N PRO A 28 16.58 13.32 -8.72
CA PRO A 28 17.14 14.68 -8.86
C PRO A 28 18.54 14.73 -9.51
N GLU A 29 19.31 13.67 -9.39
CA GLU A 29 20.67 13.56 -9.91
C GLU A 29 20.72 13.20 -11.41
N GLN A 30 19.59 12.83 -12.01
CA GLN A 30 19.51 12.37 -13.38
C GLN A 30 18.83 13.40 -14.28
N THR A 31 19.18 13.35 -15.57
CA THR A 31 18.55 14.20 -16.58
C THR A 31 17.09 13.80 -16.77
N LEU A 32 16.20 14.79 -16.73
CA LEU A 32 14.79 14.62 -17.05
C LEU A 32 14.63 14.58 -18.58
N GLU A 33 14.17 13.45 -19.10
CA GLU A 33 13.73 13.34 -20.49
C GLU A 33 12.22 13.53 -20.60
N TRP A 34 11.84 14.35 -21.60
CA TRP A 34 10.43 14.57 -21.86
C TRP A 34 9.73 13.32 -22.40
N ASN A 35 8.60 12.98 -21.83
CA ASN A 35 7.80 11.82 -22.24
C ASN A 35 6.31 12.12 -22.11
N ASP A 36 5.63 12.31 -23.24
CA ASP A 36 4.19 12.61 -23.27
C ASP A 36 3.35 11.53 -22.60
N ALA A 37 3.69 10.24 -22.77
CA ALA A 37 2.97 9.14 -22.13
C ALA A 37 3.10 9.16 -20.61
N ALA A 38 4.24 9.59 -20.08
CA ALA A 38 4.44 9.74 -18.64
C ALA A 38 3.63 10.91 -18.06
N VAL A 39 3.50 12.01 -18.82
CA VAL A 39 2.63 13.14 -18.45
C VAL A 39 1.16 12.69 -18.36
N GLU A 40 0.69 11.98 -19.39
CA GLU A 40 -0.67 11.40 -19.37
C GLU A 40 -0.86 10.40 -18.24
N GLY A 41 0.18 9.63 -17.92
CA GLY A 41 0.19 8.72 -16.78
C GLY A 41 0.00 9.45 -15.45
N ALA A 42 0.72 10.57 -15.25
CA ALA A 42 0.57 11.43 -14.09
C ALA A 42 -0.83 12.02 -14.00
N HIS A 43 -1.38 12.51 -15.11
CA HIS A 43 -2.75 13.03 -15.15
C HIS A 43 -3.80 11.96 -14.81
N ARG A 44 -3.67 10.74 -15.36
CA ARG A 44 -4.57 9.62 -15.02
C ARG A 44 -4.50 9.25 -13.54
N PHE A 45 -3.32 9.28 -12.94
CA PHE A 45 -3.17 9.03 -11.51
C PHE A 45 -3.93 10.07 -10.68
N LEU A 46 -3.80 11.37 -10.97
CA LEU A 46 -4.54 12.41 -10.26
C LEU A 46 -6.05 12.28 -10.44
N LYS A 47 -6.52 11.90 -11.64
CA LYS A 47 -7.94 11.58 -11.86
C LYS A 47 -8.42 10.41 -11.00
N ARG A 48 -7.58 9.39 -10.80
CA ARG A 48 -7.92 8.27 -9.90
C ARG A 48 -7.97 8.73 -8.44
N VAL A 49 -7.04 9.58 -8.00
CA VAL A 49 -7.07 10.17 -6.66
C VAL A 49 -8.40 10.89 -6.42
N TRP A 50 -8.81 11.77 -7.34
CA TRP A 50 -10.10 12.45 -7.27
C TRP A 50 -11.28 11.49 -7.32
N GLY A 51 -11.27 10.57 -8.28
CA GLY A 51 -12.35 9.59 -8.47
C GLY A 51 -12.57 8.69 -7.27
N PHE A 52 -11.48 8.30 -6.57
CA PHE A 52 -11.58 7.55 -5.33
C PHE A 52 -12.33 8.35 -4.25
N ALA A 53 -11.97 9.62 -4.05
CA ALA A 53 -12.66 10.51 -3.10
C ALA A 53 -14.14 10.66 -3.43
N ALA A 54 -14.46 10.94 -4.69
CA ALA A 54 -15.84 11.08 -5.14
C ALA A 54 -16.67 9.83 -4.91
N LYS A 55 -16.09 8.65 -5.17
CA LYS A 55 -16.77 7.36 -4.96
C LYS A 55 -16.99 7.02 -3.49
N HIS A 56 -16.07 7.41 -2.63
CA HIS A 56 -16.07 7.02 -1.21
C HIS A 56 -16.32 8.20 -0.25
N THR A 57 -16.90 9.30 -0.74
CA THR A 57 -17.12 10.55 0.02
C THR A 57 -17.77 10.30 1.37
N GLU A 58 -18.84 9.52 1.44
CA GLU A 58 -19.58 9.26 2.67
C GLU A 58 -18.71 8.50 3.70
N LEU A 59 -17.98 7.48 3.27
CA LEU A 59 -17.09 6.72 4.15
C LEU A 59 -15.92 7.58 4.65
N LEU A 60 -15.35 8.40 3.75
CA LEU A 60 -14.24 9.29 4.09
C LEU A 60 -14.68 10.41 5.04
N LYS A 61 -15.92 10.92 4.92
CA LYS A 61 -16.50 11.92 5.84
C LYS A 61 -17.01 11.33 7.14
N ALA A 62 -17.54 10.10 7.12
CA ALA A 62 -18.03 9.42 8.32
C ALA A 62 -16.94 9.33 9.38
N GLY A 63 -15.70 9.12 8.94
CA GLY A 63 -14.54 9.19 9.80
C GLY A 63 -14.52 8.10 10.87
N GLY A 64 -13.67 8.32 11.84
CA GLY A 64 -13.44 7.43 12.96
C GLY A 64 -11.95 7.34 13.25
N SER A 65 -11.62 7.03 14.47
CA SER A 65 -10.25 6.74 14.91
C SER A 65 -10.21 5.48 15.77
N ASP A 66 -11.28 4.69 15.74
CA ASP A 66 -11.32 3.42 16.46
C ASP A 66 -10.77 2.30 15.57
N PHE A 67 -9.57 1.87 15.90
CA PHE A 67 -8.88 0.75 15.26
C PHE A 67 -8.91 -0.53 16.11
N ALA A 68 -9.64 -0.56 17.22
CA ALA A 68 -9.64 -1.70 18.13
C ALA A 68 -10.35 -2.94 17.53
N THR A 69 -11.35 -2.70 16.68
CA THR A 69 -12.23 -3.75 16.13
C THR A 69 -12.14 -3.84 14.60
N LEU A 70 -10.91 -3.90 14.05
CA LEU A 70 -10.74 -4.03 12.62
C LEU A 70 -10.94 -5.47 12.14
N SER A 71 -11.64 -5.63 11.00
CA SER A 71 -11.68 -6.88 10.25
C SER A 71 -10.28 -7.24 9.69
N ALA A 72 -10.05 -8.51 9.36
CA ALA A 72 -8.76 -8.92 8.80
C ALA A 72 -8.37 -8.15 7.53
N PRO A 73 -9.29 -7.89 6.56
CA PRO A 73 -8.98 -7.03 5.40
C PRO A 73 -8.62 -5.59 5.79
N ALA A 74 -9.33 -5.01 6.79
CA ALA A 74 -9.06 -3.66 7.25
C ALA A 74 -7.70 -3.55 7.95
N LYS A 75 -7.34 -4.54 8.79
CA LYS A 75 -5.99 -4.65 9.38
C LYS A 75 -4.90 -4.75 8.31
N ALA A 76 -5.13 -5.56 7.28
CA ALA A 76 -4.19 -5.72 6.16
C ALA A 76 -4.00 -4.41 5.39
N LEU A 77 -5.09 -3.70 5.08
CA LEU A 77 -5.00 -2.37 4.45
C LEU A 77 -4.23 -1.39 5.33
N ARG A 78 -4.58 -1.30 6.62
CA ARG A 78 -3.92 -0.38 7.56
C ARG A 78 -2.42 -0.65 7.64
N ARG A 79 -2.05 -1.93 7.71
CA ARG A 79 -0.64 -2.34 7.70
C ARG A 79 0.08 -1.89 6.43
N GLU A 80 -0.52 -2.10 5.25
CA GLU A 80 0.05 -1.67 3.97
C GLU A 80 0.22 -0.14 3.92
N VAL A 81 -0.77 0.62 4.39
CA VAL A 81 -0.69 2.08 4.50
C VAL A 81 0.53 2.50 5.33
N HIS A 82 0.73 1.91 6.51
CA HIS A 82 1.84 2.28 7.39
C HIS A 82 3.20 1.79 6.88
N LEU A 83 3.28 0.65 6.18
CA LEU A 83 4.49 0.21 5.50
C LEU A 83 4.90 1.19 4.40
N VAL A 84 3.95 1.61 3.57
CA VAL A 84 4.23 2.57 2.50
C VAL A 84 4.55 3.94 3.08
N LEU A 85 3.87 4.38 4.14
CA LEU A 85 4.20 5.63 4.84
C LEU A 85 5.64 5.63 5.34
N LYS A 86 6.08 4.55 5.97
CA LYS A 86 7.47 4.38 6.45
C LYS A 86 8.48 4.54 5.30
N GLN A 87 8.18 3.93 4.15
CA GLN A 87 9.01 4.04 2.95
C GLN A 87 9.00 5.47 2.39
N VAL A 88 7.83 6.07 2.23
CA VAL A 88 7.67 7.43 1.69
C VAL A 88 8.39 8.47 2.57
N SER A 89 8.30 8.33 3.89
CA SER A 89 9.01 9.21 4.82
C SER A 89 10.53 9.14 4.64
N ALA A 90 11.08 7.92 4.56
CA ALA A 90 12.50 7.72 4.32
C ALA A 90 12.94 8.22 2.92
N ASP A 91 12.09 8.10 1.91
CA ASP A 91 12.36 8.57 0.56
C ASP A 91 12.36 10.11 0.48
N TYR A 92 11.50 10.79 1.24
CA TYR A 92 11.55 12.25 1.37
C TYR A 92 12.83 12.74 2.03
N GLU A 93 13.29 12.09 3.11
CA GLU A 93 14.56 12.41 3.78
C GLU A 93 15.76 12.26 2.84
N ARG A 94 15.69 11.31 1.91
CA ARG A 94 16.73 11.05 0.90
C ARG A 94 16.54 11.84 -0.40
N MET A 95 15.53 12.68 -0.49
CA MET A 95 15.15 13.42 -1.71
C MET A 95 14.87 12.51 -2.93
N GLN A 96 14.44 11.27 -2.69
CA GLN A 96 14.07 10.31 -3.74
C GLN A 96 12.60 10.49 -4.15
N TYR A 97 12.30 11.62 -4.80
CA TYR A 97 10.92 12.03 -5.08
C TYR A 97 10.17 11.09 -6.04
N ASN A 98 10.88 10.46 -6.97
CA ASN A 98 10.28 9.47 -7.87
C ASN A 98 9.75 8.24 -7.12
N THR A 99 10.44 7.78 -6.07
CA THR A 99 9.98 6.68 -5.22
C THR A 99 8.87 7.12 -4.26
N VAL A 100 8.86 8.38 -3.82
CA VAL A 100 7.72 8.97 -3.11
C VAL A 100 6.45 8.89 -3.95
N VAL A 101 6.49 9.34 -5.21
CA VAL A 101 5.34 9.27 -6.12
C VAL A 101 4.90 7.82 -6.34
N SER A 102 5.85 6.91 -6.53
CA SER A 102 5.55 5.46 -6.61
C SER A 102 4.88 4.94 -5.34
N GLY A 103 5.30 5.41 -4.17
CA GLY A 103 4.67 5.13 -2.88
C GLY A 103 3.22 5.62 -2.83
N CYS A 104 2.96 6.85 -3.26
CA CYS A 104 1.60 7.40 -3.36
C CYS A 104 0.71 6.58 -4.31
N MET A 105 1.27 6.08 -5.43
CA MET A 105 0.55 5.18 -6.33
C MET A 105 0.22 3.84 -5.67
N LYS A 106 1.14 3.28 -4.89
CA LYS A 106 0.90 2.05 -4.10
C LYS A 106 -0.19 2.27 -3.05
N LEU A 107 -0.17 3.40 -2.33
CA LEU A 107 -1.23 3.77 -1.39
C LEU A 107 -2.60 3.80 -2.06
N LEU A 108 -2.71 4.48 -3.19
CA LEU A 108 -3.98 4.53 -3.93
C LEU A 108 -4.43 3.14 -4.38
N ASN A 109 -3.51 2.33 -4.91
CA ASN A 109 -3.82 0.96 -5.34
C ASN A 109 -4.32 0.10 -4.17
N ALA A 110 -3.71 0.22 -2.99
CA ALA A 110 -4.15 -0.50 -1.79
C ALA A 110 -5.57 -0.06 -1.36
N LEU A 111 -5.84 1.25 -1.37
CA LEU A 111 -7.15 1.81 -1.06
C LEU A 111 -8.23 1.36 -2.06
N GLU A 112 -7.93 1.39 -3.37
CA GLU A 112 -8.86 0.94 -4.42
C GLU A 112 -9.10 -0.58 -4.38
N GLY A 113 -8.10 -1.35 -3.97
CA GLY A 113 -8.20 -2.80 -3.81
C GLY A 113 -9.03 -3.22 -2.59
N PHE A 114 -9.18 -2.35 -1.61
CA PHE A 114 -9.95 -2.63 -0.42
C PHE A 114 -11.45 -2.65 -0.73
N LYS A 115 -12.11 -3.68 -0.24
CA LYS A 115 -13.57 -3.83 -0.36
C LYS A 115 -14.17 -3.73 1.02
N PRO A 116 -14.79 -2.58 1.37
CA PRO A 116 -15.51 -2.45 2.62
C PRO A 116 -16.57 -3.54 2.77
N ASP A 117 -16.61 -4.20 3.91
CA ASP A 117 -17.61 -5.23 4.23
C ASP A 117 -18.74 -4.70 5.13
N GLY A 118 -18.70 -3.39 5.42
CA GLY A 118 -19.64 -2.71 6.30
C GLY A 118 -19.25 -2.78 7.78
N SER A 119 -18.04 -3.24 8.08
CA SER A 119 -17.50 -3.23 9.44
C SER A 119 -17.34 -1.80 9.97
N ALA A 120 -17.52 -1.61 11.27
CA ALA A 120 -17.43 -0.30 11.91
C ALA A 120 -16.04 0.36 11.73
N GLY A 121 -14.99 -0.41 11.53
CA GLY A 121 -13.62 0.08 11.31
C GLY A 121 -13.30 0.52 9.88
N ASP A 122 -14.12 0.15 8.88
CA ASP A 122 -13.84 0.46 7.48
C ASP A 122 -13.69 1.95 7.20
N PRO A 123 -14.60 2.84 7.69
CA PRO A 123 -14.44 4.28 7.49
C PRO A 123 -13.16 4.83 8.12
N ALA A 124 -12.78 4.34 9.30
CA ALA A 124 -11.59 4.78 10.01
C ALA A 124 -10.31 4.48 9.21
N VAL A 125 -10.19 3.26 8.71
CA VAL A 125 -9.01 2.82 7.93
C VAL A 125 -8.94 3.52 6.58
N LEU A 126 -10.06 3.67 5.87
CA LEU A 126 -10.12 4.40 4.61
C LEU A 126 -9.75 5.87 4.80
N ARG A 127 -10.32 6.52 5.83
CA ARG A 127 -10.04 7.92 6.16
C ARG A 127 -8.56 8.13 6.54
N GLU A 128 -7.99 7.26 7.38
CA GLU A 128 -6.57 7.28 7.74
C GLU A 128 -5.69 7.13 6.50
N GLY A 129 -5.91 6.09 5.70
CA GLY A 129 -5.11 5.80 4.52
C GLY A 129 -5.19 6.91 3.47
N TYR A 130 -6.37 7.47 3.25
CA TYR A 130 -6.53 8.57 2.31
C TYR A 130 -5.90 9.88 2.83
N SER A 131 -5.98 10.15 4.13
CA SER A 131 -5.27 11.26 4.78
C SER A 131 -3.75 11.13 4.61
N VAL A 132 -3.20 9.93 4.76
CA VAL A 132 -1.78 9.64 4.51
C VAL A 132 -1.42 9.93 3.06
N LEU A 133 -2.25 9.47 2.11
CA LEU A 133 -2.04 9.72 0.68
C LEU A 133 -2.02 11.23 0.37
N LEU A 134 -3.01 11.99 0.85
CA LEU A 134 -3.09 13.43 0.59
C LEU A 134 -1.89 14.19 1.14
N ARG A 135 -1.48 13.91 2.39
CA ARG A 135 -0.30 14.55 3.02
C ARG A 135 0.99 14.16 2.32
N SER A 136 1.14 12.89 1.94
CA SER A 136 2.32 12.42 1.21
C SER A 136 2.43 13.01 -0.21
N LEU A 137 1.30 13.27 -0.85
CA LEU A 137 1.25 13.80 -2.21
C LEU A 137 1.28 15.34 -2.26
N TYR A 138 0.94 16.01 -1.16
CA TYR A 138 0.79 17.47 -1.09
C TYR A 138 2.01 18.24 -1.60
N PRO A 139 3.26 17.92 -1.26
CA PRO A 139 4.42 18.67 -1.77
C PRO A 139 4.53 18.64 -3.29
N ALA A 140 4.07 17.58 -3.94
CA ALA A 140 4.04 17.47 -5.40
C ALA A 140 2.79 18.11 -6.03
N CYS A 141 1.63 17.91 -5.43
CA CYS A 141 0.32 18.24 -6.00
C CYS A 141 -0.54 19.03 -5.02
N PRO A 142 -0.16 20.30 -4.71
CA PRO A 142 -0.81 21.05 -3.63
C PRO A 142 -2.28 21.37 -3.91
N HIS A 143 -2.67 21.64 -5.17
CA HIS A 143 -4.02 22.10 -5.46
C HIS A 143 -5.06 21.00 -5.28
N ILE A 144 -4.86 19.83 -5.89
CA ILE A 144 -5.81 18.73 -5.79
C ILE A 144 -5.89 18.18 -4.36
N THR A 145 -4.75 18.07 -3.68
CA THR A 145 -4.72 17.51 -2.33
C THR A 145 -5.34 18.46 -1.32
N HIS A 146 -5.08 19.76 -1.41
CA HIS A 146 -5.70 20.78 -0.55
C HIS A 146 -7.21 20.87 -0.78
N GLY A 147 -7.66 20.84 -2.04
CA GLY A 147 -9.09 20.82 -2.37
C GLY A 147 -9.81 19.63 -1.73
N LEU A 148 -9.26 18.42 -1.91
CA LEU A 148 -9.82 17.19 -1.33
C LEU A 148 -9.74 17.19 0.20
N TRP A 149 -8.67 17.70 0.78
CA TRP A 149 -8.52 17.84 2.22
C TRP A 149 -9.63 18.66 2.86
N THR A 150 -9.91 19.80 2.24
CA THR A 150 -10.96 20.73 2.70
C THR A 150 -12.35 20.10 2.50
N GLU A 151 -12.63 19.58 1.31
CA GLU A 151 -13.93 19.03 0.95
C GLU A 151 -14.31 17.82 1.81
N LEU A 152 -13.34 16.95 2.14
CA LEU A 152 -13.55 15.77 2.97
C LEU A 152 -13.50 16.04 4.47
N GLY A 153 -13.32 17.32 4.87
CA GLY A 153 -13.40 17.74 6.27
C GLY A 153 -12.20 17.31 7.14
N TYR A 154 -11.04 17.03 6.55
CA TYR A 154 -9.82 16.76 7.34
C TYR A 154 -9.35 17.98 8.10
N ALA A 155 -9.57 19.18 7.55
CA ALA A 155 -9.16 20.44 8.17
C ALA A 155 -9.78 20.67 9.56
N ALA A 156 -10.96 20.13 9.83
CA ALA A 156 -11.63 20.25 11.14
C ALA A 156 -10.85 19.60 12.28
N ALA A 157 -10.11 18.51 11.99
CA ALA A 157 -9.35 17.77 12.99
C ALA A 157 -7.84 18.06 12.97
N LEU A 158 -7.28 18.41 11.81
CA LEU A 158 -5.85 18.49 11.60
C LEU A 158 -5.36 19.88 11.13
N GLY A 159 -6.27 20.85 11.01
CA GLY A 159 -5.97 22.17 10.47
C GLY A 159 -5.81 22.19 8.97
N ASP A 160 -5.30 23.32 8.44
CA ASP A 160 -5.00 23.44 7.01
C ASP A 160 -3.95 22.39 6.60
N LEU A 161 -4.06 21.89 5.37
CA LEU A 161 -3.12 20.87 4.88
C LEU A 161 -1.66 21.34 4.89
N LEU A 162 -1.42 22.64 4.68
CA LEU A 162 -0.09 23.24 4.73
C LEU A 162 0.55 23.07 6.11
N ASP A 163 -0.24 23.21 7.18
CA ASP A 163 0.21 23.19 8.57
C ASP A 163 -0.02 21.84 9.23
N ALA A 164 -0.73 20.93 8.55
CA ALA A 164 -1.03 19.61 9.08
C ALA A 164 0.26 18.82 9.37
N PRO A 165 0.35 18.16 10.53
CA PRO A 165 1.55 17.42 10.90
C PRO A 165 1.81 16.28 9.92
N TRP A 166 3.09 16.01 9.63
CA TRP A 166 3.45 14.84 8.84
C TRP A 166 2.90 13.57 9.51
N PRO A 167 2.29 12.64 8.73
CA PRO A 167 1.71 11.44 9.30
C PRO A 167 2.78 10.58 9.99
N GLN A 168 2.45 10.05 11.16
CA GLN A 168 3.35 9.19 11.91
C GLN A 168 3.04 7.72 11.65
N VAL A 169 4.08 6.91 11.58
CA VAL A 169 3.93 5.45 11.49
C VAL A 169 3.41 4.92 12.82
N ASP A 170 2.31 4.18 12.77
CA ASP A 170 1.84 3.41 13.92
C ASP A 170 2.46 2.02 13.86
N GLU A 171 3.43 1.76 14.74
CA GLU A 171 4.10 0.46 14.80
C GLU A 171 3.13 -0.68 15.17
N ALA A 172 2.03 -0.39 15.88
CA ALA A 172 1.00 -1.40 16.16
C ALA A 172 0.28 -1.86 14.89
N ALA A 173 0.13 -0.99 13.89
CA ALA A 173 -0.43 -1.36 12.60
C ALA A 173 0.50 -2.28 11.78
N LEU A 174 1.79 -2.29 12.08
CA LEU A 174 2.77 -3.14 11.39
C LEU A 174 2.83 -4.57 11.92
N VAL A 175 2.28 -4.80 13.12
CA VAL A 175 2.24 -6.14 13.73
C VAL A 175 1.37 -7.05 12.85
N GLN A 176 1.90 -8.23 12.54
CA GLN A 176 1.16 -9.29 11.87
C GLN A 176 0.77 -10.34 12.91
N ASP A 177 -0.53 -10.66 12.96
CA ASP A 177 -1.01 -11.78 13.75
C ASP A 177 -0.61 -13.12 13.10
N GLU A 178 -0.56 -13.14 11.76
CA GLU A 178 -0.20 -14.32 10.97
C GLU A 178 0.82 -13.96 9.88
N ILE A 179 1.71 -14.91 9.61
CA ILE A 179 2.64 -14.84 8.47
C ILE A 179 2.35 -15.98 7.50
N GLU A 180 2.53 -15.69 6.22
CA GLU A 180 2.41 -16.68 5.16
C GLU A 180 3.81 -17.18 4.77
N LEU A 181 4.05 -18.47 4.95
CA LEU A 181 5.30 -19.13 4.59
C LEU A 181 5.11 -19.89 3.28
N VAL A 182 6.08 -19.77 2.39
CA VAL A 182 6.12 -20.54 1.16
C VAL A 182 6.23 -22.04 1.51
N LEU A 183 5.28 -22.85 1.03
CA LEU A 183 5.31 -24.32 1.18
C LEU A 183 6.01 -24.94 -0.02
N GLN A 184 7.10 -25.64 0.26
CA GLN A 184 7.80 -26.46 -0.71
C GLN A 184 7.62 -27.94 -0.39
N ILE A 185 7.53 -28.77 -1.42
CA ILE A 185 7.60 -30.23 -1.31
C ILE A 185 8.78 -30.67 -2.20
N ASN A 186 9.74 -31.36 -1.59
CA ASN A 186 11.00 -31.77 -2.26
C ASN A 186 11.69 -30.62 -2.98
N GLY A 187 11.72 -29.41 -2.36
CA GLY A 187 12.38 -28.21 -2.86
C GLY A 187 11.61 -27.46 -3.95
N LYS A 188 10.42 -27.90 -4.36
CA LYS A 188 9.58 -27.21 -5.37
C LYS A 188 8.43 -26.49 -4.71
N LEU A 189 8.19 -25.24 -5.11
CA LEU A 189 7.03 -24.46 -4.65
C LEU A 189 5.73 -25.20 -4.98
N ARG A 190 4.87 -25.38 -3.98
CA ARG A 190 3.58 -26.08 -4.11
C ARG A 190 2.40 -25.32 -3.51
N GLY A 191 2.66 -24.34 -2.65
CA GLY A 191 1.61 -23.55 -2.01
C GLY A 191 2.18 -22.62 -0.95
N ALA A 192 1.33 -22.24 -0.01
CA ALA A 192 1.67 -21.44 1.14
C ALA A 192 0.96 -21.95 2.40
N VAL A 193 1.54 -21.72 3.55
CA VAL A 193 0.97 -22.06 4.85
C VAL A 193 0.91 -20.81 5.71
N LYS A 194 -0.27 -20.50 6.26
CA LYS A 194 -0.46 -19.42 7.23
C LYS A 194 -0.21 -19.96 8.63
N VAL A 195 0.63 -19.26 9.35
CA VAL A 195 0.95 -19.58 10.75
C VAL A 195 0.95 -18.29 11.58
N PRO A 196 0.65 -18.37 12.88
CA PRO A 196 0.83 -17.22 13.77
C PRO A 196 2.24 -16.65 13.65
N ALA A 197 2.37 -15.33 13.66
CA ALA A 197 3.70 -14.68 13.57
C ALA A 197 4.62 -15.08 14.74
N SER A 198 4.01 -15.45 15.89
CA SER A 198 4.69 -15.95 17.07
C SER A 198 4.93 -17.46 17.05
N ALA A 199 4.55 -18.18 15.96
CA ALA A 199 4.70 -19.61 15.88
C ALA A 199 6.17 -20.03 15.99
N ASP A 200 6.44 -20.96 16.89
CA ASP A 200 7.73 -21.59 16.98
C ASP A 200 7.95 -22.60 15.82
N LYS A 201 9.16 -23.12 15.75
CA LYS A 201 9.51 -24.09 14.70
C LYS A 201 8.58 -25.30 14.70
N ALA A 202 8.21 -25.81 15.87
CA ALA A 202 7.36 -27.00 16.00
C ALA A 202 5.94 -26.72 15.50
N ALA A 203 5.37 -25.56 15.80
CA ALA A 203 4.07 -25.14 15.31
C ALA A 203 4.06 -24.95 13.77
N ILE A 204 5.14 -24.38 13.20
CA ILE A 204 5.30 -24.25 11.75
C ILE A 204 5.40 -25.64 11.08
N GLU A 205 6.17 -26.55 11.63
CA GLU A 205 6.29 -27.93 11.14
C GLU A 205 4.93 -28.64 11.18
N ALA A 206 4.18 -28.52 12.28
CA ALA A 206 2.86 -29.11 12.43
C ALA A 206 1.86 -28.53 11.39
N ALA A 207 1.86 -27.22 11.21
CA ALA A 207 1.01 -26.56 10.22
C ALA A 207 1.33 -27.01 8.79
N ALA A 208 2.62 -27.14 8.45
CA ALA A 208 3.06 -27.61 7.14
C ALA A 208 2.65 -29.08 6.88
N VAL A 209 2.77 -29.94 7.88
CA VAL A 209 2.31 -31.34 7.79
C VAL A 209 0.79 -31.41 7.67
N ALA A 210 0.05 -30.60 8.42
CA ALA A 210 -1.41 -30.53 8.33
C ALA A 210 -1.88 -30.07 6.93
N ALA A 211 -1.16 -29.14 6.33
CA ALA A 211 -1.46 -28.67 4.96
C ALA A 211 -1.33 -29.77 3.91
N LEU A 212 -0.51 -30.81 4.13
CA LEU A 212 -0.40 -31.96 3.21
C LEU A 212 -1.66 -32.80 3.13
N ALA A 213 -2.63 -32.61 4.02
CA ALA A 213 -3.94 -33.24 3.94
C ALA A 213 -4.80 -32.71 2.78
N ASP A 214 -4.43 -31.56 2.20
CA ASP A 214 -5.08 -31.00 1.02
C ASP A 214 -4.91 -31.97 -0.18
N PRO A 215 -6.00 -32.37 -0.84
CA PRO A 215 -5.96 -33.26 -2.01
C PRO A 215 -5.07 -32.76 -3.16
N GLU A 216 -4.93 -31.45 -3.31
CA GLU A 216 -4.05 -30.87 -4.32
C GLU A 216 -2.57 -31.06 -3.98
N LEU A 217 -2.22 -31.05 -2.71
CA LEU A 217 -0.84 -31.24 -2.24
C LEU A 217 -0.48 -32.72 -2.12
N GLN A 218 -1.44 -33.59 -1.86
CA GLN A 218 -1.24 -35.05 -1.80
C GLN A 218 -0.69 -35.62 -3.10
N LYS A 219 -1.03 -35.05 -4.24
CA LYS A 219 -0.48 -35.43 -5.56
C LYS A 219 1.04 -35.35 -5.61
N PHE A 220 1.65 -34.49 -4.81
CA PHE A 220 3.10 -34.25 -4.79
C PHE A 220 3.82 -35.06 -3.71
N THR A 221 3.08 -35.64 -2.76
CA THR A 221 3.62 -36.52 -1.71
C THR A 221 3.51 -37.99 -2.08
N GLU A 222 2.71 -38.32 -3.14
CA GLU A 222 2.41 -39.73 -3.52
C GLU A 222 1.89 -40.56 -2.35
N GLY A 223 1.21 -39.92 -1.39
CA GLY A 223 0.73 -40.59 -0.17
C GLY A 223 1.83 -41.02 0.84
N LYS A 224 3.08 -40.61 0.61
CA LYS A 224 4.18 -40.91 1.51
C LYS A 224 4.19 -39.96 2.71
N PRO A 225 4.50 -40.43 3.91
CA PRO A 225 4.64 -39.60 5.08
C PRO A 225 5.90 -38.68 4.95
N PRO A 226 5.88 -37.48 5.56
CA PRO A 226 7.04 -36.61 5.56
C PRO A 226 8.22 -37.27 6.32
N LYS A 227 9.38 -37.34 5.69
CA LYS A 227 10.63 -37.79 6.29
C LYS A 227 11.33 -36.70 7.06
N LYS A 228 11.24 -35.48 6.56
CA LYS A 228 11.90 -34.33 7.16
C LYS A 228 11.16 -33.02 6.79
N VAL A 229 11.03 -32.12 7.76
CA VAL A 229 10.54 -30.76 7.54
C VAL A 229 11.67 -29.79 7.84
N VAL A 230 11.95 -28.89 6.91
CA VAL A 230 12.98 -27.87 7.06
C VAL A 230 12.30 -26.50 7.06
N VAL A 231 12.39 -25.82 8.20
CA VAL A 231 11.83 -24.47 8.38
C VAL A 231 12.92 -23.42 8.21
N VAL A 232 12.69 -22.47 7.32
CA VAL A 232 13.46 -21.22 7.22
C VAL A 232 12.59 -20.11 7.81
N PRO A 233 12.90 -19.61 9.01
CA PRO A 233 12.04 -18.66 9.72
C PRO A 233 11.66 -17.45 8.87
N GLY A 234 10.38 -17.07 8.88
CA GLY A 234 9.85 -15.92 8.16
C GLY A 234 9.87 -16.04 6.63
N ARG A 235 10.26 -17.16 6.04
CA ARG A 235 10.43 -17.28 4.58
C ARG A 235 9.73 -18.50 3.97
N LEU A 236 10.10 -19.70 4.37
CA LEU A 236 9.54 -20.91 3.77
C LEU A 236 9.60 -22.11 4.72
N VAL A 237 8.77 -23.11 4.41
CA VAL A 237 8.86 -24.44 4.95
C VAL A 237 8.97 -25.44 3.80
N ASN A 238 9.95 -26.35 3.88
CA ASN A 238 10.14 -27.40 2.88
C ASN A 238 9.92 -28.78 3.51
N VAL A 239 8.95 -29.50 2.96
CA VAL A 239 8.63 -30.87 3.37
C VAL A 239 9.31 -31.82 2.40
N VAL A 240 10.10 -32.74 2.93
CA VAL A 240 10.75 -33.83 2.18
C VAL A 240 9.99 -35.13 2.45
N VAL A 241 9.51 -35.75 1.41
CA VAL A 241 8.77 -37.04 1.45
C VAL A 241 9.58 -38.16 0.80
#